data_3567709e38248de464ac9820b45afcff
#
_entry.id   3567709e38248de464ac9820b45afcff
#
_cell.length_a   1.000
_cell.length_b   1.000
_cell.length_c   1.000
_cell.angle_alpha   90.00
_cell.angle_beta   90.00
_cell.angle_gamma   90.00
#
_symmetry.space_group_name_H-M   'P 1'
#
loop_
_entity.id
_entity.type
_entity.pdbx_description
1 polymer ?
#
loop_
_entity_poly.entity_id
_entity_poly.type
_entity_poly.pdbx_seq_one_letter_code
_entity_poly.pdbx_strand_id
1 'polypeptide(L)'
;LPASTKFLIDDVVGKSRTDLLLPLLGVVGAAAAVQAATSFALSQLLSKGAQRLIAELRTKVQAHVTRLPVAFFDGRKTGDLVSRVMNDVDGIRNLVGTGVVELLGGFVTAALALAVMLTLSPLLTGLMVLFLLLFSVGLLAAFGVLRPVFRERSKIHAEVSGRLTETFAGIRVVKGYHGEKREEAVFADGVTRLLGNVLKSITAMSSLGVASTLLLGGVGVVVMWVGTRQILAGSLTVGGLFTYTVLLGFLVAPVFQIVGIGTQLTEALAGLERTKEILSETPEDVDPRRVVDLPPVRGEVAFEEVRFAYAGGKEVLHGVSFRAEPGTVTALVGP
;
A
#
# COMPACT_ATOMS: atom_id res chain seq x y z
N LEU A 1 4.03 -30.28 3.27
CA LEU A 1 2.68 -30.63 3.69
C LEU A 1 1.80 -31.20 2.55
N PRO A 2 1.58 -30.55 1.37
CA PRO A 2 0.70 -31.13 0.35
C PRO A 2 1.14 -32.54 -0.16
N ALA A 3 2.43 -32.77 -0.29
CA ALA A 3 2.95 -34.07 -0.76
C ALA A 3 2.67 -35.21 0.24
N SER A 4 2.57 -34.95 1.53
CA SER A 4 2.25 -35.98 2.53
C SER A 4 0.84 -36.55 2.37
N THR A 5 -0.08 -35.77 1.78
CA THR A 5 -1.45 -36.23 1.51
C THR A 5 -1.47 -37.34 0.45
N LYS A 6 -0.56 -37.27 -0.54
CA LYS A 6 -0.40 -38.36 -1.50
C LYS A 6 -0.01 -39.66 -0.80
N PHE A 7 1.00 -39.63 0.05
CA PHE A 7 1.45 -40.81 0.81
C PHE A 7 0.36 -41.35 1.74
N LEU A 8 -0.40 -40.45 2.37
CA LEU A 8 -1.52 -40.86 3.23
C LEU A 8 -2.58 -41.64 2.43
N ILE A 9 -2.99 -41.11 1.27
CA ILE A 9 -4.05 -41.71 0.47
C ILE A 9 -3.57 -42.99 -0.23
N ASP A 10 -2.40 -42.94 -0.89
CA ASP A 10 -1.94 -44.01 -1.75
C ASP A 10 -1.30 -45.18 -0.96
N ASP A 11 -0.49 -44.88 0.08
CA ASP A 11 0.26 -45.90 0.81
C ASP A 11 -0.43 -46.36 2.10
N VAL A 12 -0.94 -45.40 2.91
CA VAL A 12 -1.57 -45.79 4.19
C VAL A 12 -2.97 -46.34 3.92
N VAL A 13 -3.83 -45.59 3.24
CA VAL A 13 -5.22 -46.02 3.00
C VAL A 13 -5.29 -47.04 1.86
N GLY A 14 -4.70 -46.73 0.71
CA GLY A 14 -4.78 -47.58 -0.49
C GLY A 14 -4.13 -48.94 -0.34
N LYS A 15 -3.01 -49.07 0.40
CA LYS A 15 -2.29 -50.32 0.67
C LYS A 15 -2.53 -50.85 2.07
N SER A 16 -3.44 -50.25 2.85
CA SER A 16 -3.77 -50.63 4.26
C SER A 16 -2.54 -50.72 5.18
N ARG A 17 -1.52 -49.89 4.94
CA ARG A 17 -0.29 -49.83 5.73
C ARG A 17 -0.42 -48.88 6.91
N THR A 18 -1.15 -49.32 7.94
CA THR A 18 -1.39 -48.52 9.14
C THR A 18 -0.12 -48.27 9.99
N ASP A 19 0.92 -49.06 9.77
CA ASP A 19 2.26 -48.90 10.37
C ASP A 19 2.90 -47.54 10.01
N LEU A 20 2.60 -47.00 8.82
CA LEU A 20 3.13 -45.73 8.37
C LEU A 20 2.36 -44.52 8.86
N LEU A 21 1.18 -44.70 9.46
CA LEU A 21 0.31 -43.57 9.85
C LEU A 21 0.97 -42.70 10.93
N LEU A 22 1.44 -43.30 12.03
CA LEU A 22 2.06 -42.54 13.13
C LEU A 22 3.35 -41.82 12.72
N PRO A 23 4.31 -42.47 11.99
CA PRO A 23 5.48 -41.77 11.46
C PRO A 23 5.12 -40.62 10.53
N LEU A 24 4.14 -40.81 9.63
CA LEU A 24 3.70 -39.77 8.71
C LEU A 24 3.10 -38.56 9.45
N LEU A 25 2.21 -38.80 10.44
CA LEU A 25 1.66 -37.74 11.28
C LEU A 25 2.75 -37.02 12.08
N GLY A 26 3.75 -37.73 12.59
CA GLY A 26 4.90 -37.14 13.26
C GLY A 26 5.69 -36.18 12.32
N VAL A 27 5.99 -36.61 11.10
CA VAL A 27 6.69 -35.79 10.13
C VAL A 27 5.86 -34.58 9.72
N VAL A 28 4.55 -34.75 9.48
CA VAL A 28 3.64 -33.65 9.15
C VAL A 28 3.53 -32.66 10.30
N GLY A 29 3.41 -33.15 11.55
CA GLY A 29 3.36 -32.31 12.74
C GLY A 29 4.66 -31.53 12.95
N ALA A 30 5.81 -32.19 12.80
CA ALA A 30 7.12 -31.54 12.87
C ALA A 30 7.29 -30.48 11.78
N ALA A 31 6.91 -30.80 10.53
CA ALA A 31 6.95 -29.85 9.43
C ALA A 31 6.03 -28.64 9.67
N ALA A 32 4.83 -28.86 10.21
CA ALA A 32 3.90 -27.78 10.57
C ALA A 32 4.47 -26.89 11.69
N ALA A 33 5.10 -27.49 12.70
CA ALA A 33 5.73 -26.75 13.80
C ALA A 33 6.91 -25.88 13.27
N VAL A 34 7.76 -26.46 12.42
CA VAL A 34 8.88 -25.73 11.78
C VAL A 34 8.33 -24.60 10.91
N GLN A 35 7.29 -24.85 10.12
CA GLN A 35 6.65 -23.82 9.29
C GLN A 35 6.09 -22.68 10.14
N ALA A 36 5.38 -23.00 11.23
CA ALA A 36 4.82 -22.00 12.13
C ALA A 36 5.92 -21.17 12.80
N ALA A 37 6.97 -21.81 13.31
CA ALA A 37 8.11 -21.13 13.92
C ALA A 37 8.84 -20.22 12.93
N THR A 38 9.09 -20.72 11.70
CA THR A 38 9.76 -19.94 10.65
C THR A 38 8.90 -18.75 10.19
N SER A 39 7.60 -18.96 9.98
CA SER A 39 6.68 -17.89 9.61
C SER A 39 6.58 -16.83 10.70
N PHE A 40 6.51 -17.23 11.96
CA PHE A 40 6.53 -16.32 13.10
C PHE A 40 7.83 -15.51 13.16
N ALA A 41 8.98 -16.19 13.09
CA ALA A 41 10.30 -15.56 13.12
C ALA A 41 10.46 -14.56 11.95
N LEU A 42 10.10 -14.96 10.73
CA LEU A 42 10.15 -14.12 9.55
C LEU A 42 9.27 -12.87 9.69
N SER A 43 8.01 -13.06 10.09
CA SER A 43 7.08 -11.96 10.33
C SER A 43 7.59 -10.98 11.39
N GLN A 44 8.13 -11.49 12.51
CA GLN A 44 8.70 -10.66 13.59
C GLN A 44 9.92 -9.87 13.12
N LEU A 45 10.86 -10.52 12.43
CA LEU A 45 12.08 -9.90 11.95
C LEU A 45 11.78 -8.79 10.93
N LEU A 46 10.93 -9.09 9.95
CA LEU A 46 10.56 -8.14 8.90
C LEU A 46 9.75 -6.97 9.44
N SER A 47 8.70 -7.26 10.23
CA SER A 47 7.85 -6.20 10.78
C SER A 47 8.63 -5.29 11.74
N LYS A 48 9.48 -5.86 12.62
CA LYS A 48 10.32 -5.06 13.51
C LYS A 48 11.39 -4.27 12.75
N GLY A 49 12.01 -4.89 11.74
CA GLY A 49 12.98 -4.20 10.87
C GLY A 49 12.34 -3.04 10.12
N ALA A 50 11.19 -3.26 9.49
CA ALA A 50 10.44 -2.22 8.81
C ALA A 50 10.02 -1.09 9.76
N GLN A 51 9.52 -1.40 10.97
CA GLN A 51 9.13 -0.37 11.95
C GLN A 51 10.33 0.46 12.43
N ARG A 52 11.51 -0.15 12.63
CA ARG A 52 12.74 0.59 12.99
C ARG A 52 13.15 1.52 11.86
N LEU A 53 13.17 1.03 10.61
CA LEU A 53 13.49 1.85 9.44
C LEU A 53 12.54 3.06 9.34
N ILE A 54 11.24 2.85 9.55
CA ILE A 54 10.24 3.91 9.53
C ILE A 54 10.49 4.94 10.64
N ALA A 55 10.78 4.49 11.86
CA ALA A 55 11.08 5.38 12.98
C ALA A 55 12.33 6.24 12.67
N GLU A 56 13.39 5.64 12.14
CA GLU A 56 14.62 6.34 11.73
C GLU A 56 14.35 7.35 10.61
N LEU A 57 13.57 6.95 9.58
CA LEU A 57 13.20 7.85 8.47
C LEU A 57 12.36 9.04 8.97
N ARG A 58 11.37 8.80 9.83
CA ARG A 58 10.55 9.87 10.41
C ARG A 58 11.39 10.87 11.20
N THR A 59 12.29 10.36 12.05
CA THR A 59 13.21 11.21 12.83
C THR A 59 14.12 11.99 11.90
N LYS A 60 14.67 11.35 10.86
CA LYS A 60 15.54 12.01 9.88
C LYS A 60 14.80 13.09 9.08
N VAL A 61 13.61 12.81 8.61
CA VAL A 61 12.78 13.77 7.86
C VAL A 61 12.38 14.94 8.77
N GLN A 62 11.93 14.67 9.99
CA GLN A 62 11.56 15.71 10.96
C GLN A 62 12.77 16.61 11.29
N ALA A 63 13.94 16.03 11.60
CA ALA A 63 15.15 16.78 11.89
C ALA A 63 15.60 17.61 10.68
N HIS A 64 15.43 17.11 9.46
CA HIS A 64 15.74 17.86 8.25
C HIS A 64 14.74 19.02 8.04
N VAL A 65 13.46 18.75 8.16
CA VAL A 65 12.40 19.76 7.99
C VAL A 65 12.59 20.93 8.97
N THR A 66 12.92 20.66 10.24
CA THR A 66 13.14 21.73 11.24
C THR A 66 14.35 22.61 10.98
N ARG A 67 15.24 22.19 10.08
CA ARG A 67 16.43 22.96 9.66
C ARG A 67 16.22 23.73 8.34
N LEU A 68 15.05 23.59 7.72
CA LEU A 68 14.74 24.30 6.47
C LEU A 68 14.47 25.78 6.72
N PRO A 69 14.74 26.67 5.75
CA PRO A 69 14.51 28.11 5.90
C PRO A 69 13.00 28.43 6.07
N VAL A 70 12.69 29.51 6.79
CA VAL A 70 11.31 29.95 7.03
C VAL A 70 10.51 30.11 5.74
N ALA A 71 11.13 30.58 4.66
CA ALA A 71 10.48 30.71 3.36
C ALA A 71 9.92 29.39 2.80
N PHE A 72 10.46 28.24 3.21
CA PHE A 72 9.91 26.93 2.86
C PHE A 72 8.52 26.70 3.44
N PHE A 73 8.27 27.23 4.65
CA PHE A 73 7.00 27.07 5.38
C PHE A 73 5.93 28.06 4.92
N ASP A 74 6.31 29.27 4.45
CA ASP A 74 5.38 30.32 4.02
C ASP A 74 4.45 29.90 2.89
N GLY A 75 4.92 29.03 2.00
CA GLY A 75 4.15 28.54 0.85
C GLY A 75 3.42 27.22 1.08
N ARG A 76 3.51 26.60 2.27
CA ARG A 76 3.04 25.23 2.52
C ARG A 76 2.12 25.14 3.74
N LYS A 77 1.07 24.34 3.64
CA LYS A 77 0.18 24.09 4.79
C LYS A 77 0.84 23.14 5.78
N THR A 78 0.80 23.46 7.06
CA THR A 78 1.33 22.61 8.15
C THR A 78 0.80 21.18 8.09
N GLY A 79 -0.49 21.00 7.76
CA GLY A 79 -1.10 19.67 7.62
C GLY A 79 -0.48 18.82 6.50
N ASP A 80 -0.05 19.44 5.39
CA ASP A 80 0.66 18.73 4.31
C ASP A 80 2.03 18.21 4.78
N LEU A 81 2.78 19.04 5.50
CA LEU A 81 4.07 18.64 6.07
C LEU A 81 3.93 17.50 7.09
N VAL A 82 2.94 17.59 7.97
CA VAL A 82 2.62 16.50 8.92
C VAL A 82 2.28 15.22 8.17
N SER A 83 1.44 15.30 7.13
CA SER A 83 1.08 14.15 6.31
C SER A 83 2.30 13.53 5.61
N ARG A 84 3.20 14.34 5.09
CA ARG A 84 4.45 13.86 4.46
C ARG A 84 5.37 13.13 5.45
N VAL A 85 5.53 13.66 6.67
CA VAL A 85 6.36 13.01 7.72
C VAL A 85 5.72 11.73 8.23
N MET A 86 4.39 11.68 8.37
CA MET A 86 3.70 10.57 9.02
C MET A 86 3.21 9.52 8.02
N ASN A 87 2.51 9.93 6.96
CA ASN A 87 1.79 9.01 6.07
C ASN A 87 2.64 8.56 4.88
N ASP A 88 3.43 9.44 4.27
CA ASP A 88 4.24 9.06 3.09
C ASP A 88 5.30 8.03 3.45
N VAL A 89 5.87 8.14 4.65
CA VAL A 89 6.85 7.17 5.16
C VAL A 89 6.18 5.82 5.48
N ASP A 90 4.91 5.80 5.89
CA ASP A 90 4.17 4.54 6.13
C ASP A 90 3.92 3.72 4.86
N GLY A 91 3.79 4.36 3.71
CA GLY A 91 3.72 3.67 2.41
C GLY A 91 4.92 2.74 2.17
N ILE A 92 6.12 3.19 2.55
CA ILE A 92 7.36 2.42 2.41
C ILE A 92 7.34 1.15 3.30
N ARG A 93 6.75 1.23 4.50
CA ARG A 93 6.62 0.09 5.42
C ARG A 93 5.92 -1.10 4.78
N ASN A 94 4.79 -0.85 4.12
CA ASN A 94 3.97 -1.93 3.54
C ASN A 94 4.72 -2.64 2.41
N LEU A 95 5.56 -1.92 1.67
CA LEU A 95 6.39 -2.50 0.63
C LEU A 95 7.54 -3.32 1.19
N VAL A 96 8.32 -2.75 2.12
CA VAL A 96 9.56 -3.36 2.65
C VAL A 96 9.24 -4.45 3.69
N GLY A 97 8.18 -4.26 4.50
CA GLY A 97 7.87 -5.17 5.61
C GLY A 97 7.26 -6.49 5.19
N THR A 98 6.26 -6.47 4.33
CA THR A 98 5.51 -7.68 3.96
C THR A 98 5.40 -7.87 2.45
N GLY A 99 5.18 -6.81 1.68
CA GLY A 99 4.83 -6.91 0.27
C GLY A 99 5.86 -7.65 -0.59
N VAL A 100 7.13 -7.24 -0.55
CA VAL A 100 8.19 -7.88 -1.37
C VAL A 100 8.43 -9.32 -0.95
N VAL A 101 8.40 -9.60 0.36
CA VAL A 101 8.68 -10.95 0.87
C VAL A 101 7.53 -11.90 0.58
N GLU A 102 6.29 -11.46 0.72
CA GLU A 102 5.12 -12.24 0.32
C GLU A 102 5.11 -12.53 -1.17
N LEU A 103 5.49 -11.54 -2.00
CA LEU A 103 5.61 -11.71 -3.44
C LEU A 103 6.68 -12.75 -3.79
N LEU A 104 7.90 -12.58 -3.28
CA LEU A 104 9.01 -13.52 -3.56
C LEU A 104 8.70 -14.90 -3.00
N GLY A 105 8.19 -15.00 -1.78
CA GLY A 105 7.76 -16.26 -1.18
C GLY A 105 6.65 -16.95 -1.98
N GLY A 106 5.68 -16.18 -2.46
CA GLY A 106 4.62 -16.65 -3.35
C GLY A 106 5.15 -17.20 -4.67
N PHE A 107 6.09 -16.50 -5.32
CA PHE A 107 6.72 -16.99 -6.55
C PHE A 107 7.55 -18.26 -6.33
N VAL A 108 8.35 -18.33 -5.27
CA VAL A 108 9.11 -19.56 -4.94
C VAL A 108 8.16 -20.71 -4.66
N THR A 109 7.10 -20.48 -3.91
CA THR A 109 6.09 -21.49 -3.59
C THR A 109 5.36 -21.96 -4.86
N ALA A 110 4.98 -21.04 -5.74
CA ALA A 110 4.34 -21.36 -7.01
C ALA A 110 5.28 -22.15 -7.95
N ALA A 111 6.56 -21.78 -8.02
CA ALA A 111 7.56 -22.49 -8.83
C ALA A 111 7.77 -23.93 -8.32
N LEU A 112 7.88 -24.11 -7.00
CA LEU A 112 7.97 -25.44 -6.39
C LEU A 112 6.69 -26.26 -6.61
N ALA A 113 5.51 -25.64 -6.43
CA ALA A 113 4.24 -26.29 -6.72
C ALA A 113 4.15 -26.72 -8.18
N LEU A 114 4.52 -25.84 -9.12
CA LEU A 114 4.53 -26.12 -10.55
C LEU A 114 5.48 -27.28 -10.88
N ALA A 115 6.67 -27.31 -10.32
CA ALA A 115 7.63 -28.39 -10.51
C ALA A 115 7.06 -29.74 -10.05
N VAL A 116 6.42 -29.79 -8.88
CA VAL A 116 5.78 -31.01 -8.37
C VAL A 116 4.57 -31.39 -9.24
N MET A 117 3.73 -30.44 -9.65
CA MET A 117 2.58 -30.69 -10.52
C MET A 117 2.99 -31.25 -11.87
N LEU A 118 4.11 -30.80 -12.45
CA LEU A 118 4.69 -31.36 -13.71
C LEU A 118 5.10 -32.80 -13.54
N THR A 119 5.62 -33.20 -12.38
CA THR A 119 5.96 -34.61 -12.13
C THR A 119 4.75 -35.52 -11.94
N LEU A 120 3.62 -34.95 -11.45
CA LEU A 120 2.36 -35.70 -11.26
C LEU A 120 1.61 -35.90 -12.57
N SER A 121 1.42 -34.84 -13.36
CA SER A 121 0.73 -34.87 -14.63
C SER A 121 1.09 -33.66 -15.50
N PRO A 122 1.98 -33.82 -16.49
CA PRO A 122 2.36 -32.75 -17.41
C PRO A 122 1.16 -32.20 -18.22
N LEU A 123 0.24 -33.08 -18.64
CA LEU A 123 -0.95 -32.67 -19.39
C LEU A 123 -1.86 -31.77 -18.59
N LEU A 124 -2.21 -32.19 -17.36
CA LEU A 124 -3.03 -31.35 -16.45
C LEU A 124 -2.35 -30.03 -16.17
N THR A 125 -1.04 -30.05 -15.91
CA THR A 125 -0.28 -28.85 -15.59
C THR A 125 -0.25 -27.88 -16.77
N GLY A 126 -0.07 -28.36 -17.99
CA GLY A 126 -0.15 -27.52 -19.20
C GLY A 126 -1.52 -26.85 -19.37
N LEU A 127 -2.61 -27.61 -19.14
CA LEU A 127 -3.97 -27.07 -19.16
C LEU A 127 -4.16 -26.00 -18.06
N MET A 128 -3.69 -26.26 -16.83
CA MET A 128 -3.83 -25.34 -15.71
C MET A 128 -3.03 -24.05 -15.93
N VAL A 129 -1.81 -24.13 -16.45
CA VAL A 129 -1.02 -22.95 -16.83
C VAL A 129 -1.73 -22.13 -17.90
N LEU A 130 -2.32 -22.80 -18.91
CA LEU A 130 -3.10 -22.11 -19.94
C LEU A 130 -4.32 -21.39 -19.33
N PHE A 131 -5.08 -22.06 -18.44
CA PHE A 131 -6.19 -21.42 -17.72
C PHE A 131 -5.73 -20.26 -16.86
N LEU A 132 -4.61 -20.40 -16.16
CA LEU A 132 -4.05 -19.32 -15.32
C LEU A 132 -3.63 -18.12 -16.17
N LEU A 133 -3.04 -18.33 -17.34
CA LEU A 133 -2.69 -17.25 -18.27
C LEU A 133 -3.96 -16.54 -18.79
N LEU A 134 -4.97 -17.29 -19.21
CA LEU A 134 -6.25 -16.73 -19.65
C LEU A 134 -6.93 -15.95 -18.52
N PHE A 135 -6.92 -16.49 -17.31
CA PHE A 135 -7.43 -15.81 -16.13
C PHE A 135 -6.68 -14.50 -15.84
N SER A 136 -5.34 -14.54 -15.90
CA SER A 136 -4.49 -13.36 -15.68
C SER A 136 -4.76 -12.26 -16.71
N VAL A 137 -4.88 -12.62 -17.97
CA VAL A 137 -5.23 -11.67 -19.05
C VAL A 137 -6.63 -11.08 -18.82
N GLY A 138 -7.61 -11.92 -18.48
CA GLY A 138 -8.96 -11.47 -18.14
C GLY A 138 -8.99 -10.52 -16.94
N LEU A 139 -8.20 -10.81 -15.92
CA LEU A 139 -8.04 -9.98 -14.74
C LEU A 139 -7.43 -8.62 -15.08
N LEU A 140 -6.37 -8.59 -15.87
CA LEU A 140 -5.74 -7.34 -16.34
C LEU A 140 -6.72 -6.48 -17.17
N ALA A 141 -7.48 -7.10 -18.05
CA ALA A 141 -8.51 -6.42 -18.82
C ALA A 141 -9.62 -5.83 -17.93
N ALA A 142 -10.08 -6.61 -16.94
CA ALA A 142 -11.07 -6.17 -15.96
C ALA A 142 -10.57 -4.98 -15.12
N PHE A 143 -9.30 -5.00 -14.71
CA PHE A 143 -8.68 -3.85 -14.02
C PHE A 143 -8.62 -2.61 -14.90
N GLY A 144 -8.38 -2.76 -16.20
CA GLY A 144 -8.46 -1.64 -17.17
C GLY A 144 -9.80 -0.94 -17.16
N VAL A 145 -10.89 -1.71 -17.02
CA VAL A 145 -12.28 -1.18 -16.95
C VAL A 145 -12.62 -0.61 -15.57
N LEU A 146 -12.15 -1.25 -14.51
CA LEU A 146 -12.43 -0.83 -13.13
C LEU A 146 -11.68 0.43 -12.70
N ARG A 147 -10.44 0.59 -13.16
CA ARG A 147 -9.58 1.73 -12.80
C ARG A 147 -10.22 3.11 -13.02
N PRO A 148 -10.85 3.42 -14.17
CA PRO A 148 -11.53 4.70 -14.36
C PRO A 148 -12.73 4.88 -13.41
N VAL A 149 -13.46 3.82 -13.08
CA VAL A 149 -14.60 3.88 -12.15
C VAL A 149 -14.12 4.27 -10.74
N PHE A 150 -13.02 3.66 -10.25
CA PHE A 150 -12.43 4.02 -8.96
C PHE A 150 -11.85 5.43 -8.95
N ARG A 151 -11.21 5.84 -10.04
CA ARG A 151 -10.67 7.20 -10.17
C ARG A 151 -11.78 8.25 -10.10
N GLU A 152 -12.90 8.01 -10.80
CA GLU A 152 -14.06 8.91 -10.76
C GLU A 152 -14.70 8.95 -9.37
N ARG A 153 -14.80 7.80 -8.69
CA ARG A 153 -15.25 7.74 -7.30
C ARG A 153 -14.40 8.61 -6.38
N SER A 154 -13.06 8.53 -6.49
CA SER A 154 -12.14 9.32 -5.69
C SER A 154 -12.29 10.82 -5.96
N LYS A 155 -12.52 11.21 -7.22
CA LYS A 155 -12.76 12.59 -7.61
C LYS A 155 -14.05 13.13 -7.00
N ILE A 156 -15.18 12.41 -7.16
CA ILE A 156 -16.47 12.81 -6.58
C ILE A 156 -16.37 12.89 -5.06
N HIS A 157 -15.70 11.94 -4.42
CA HIS A 157 -15.49 11.95 -2.96
C HIS A 157 -14.70 13.19 -2.52
N ALA A 158 -13.65 13.57 -3.24
CA ALA A 158 -12.87 14.77 -2.95
C ALA A 158 -13.69 16.06 -3.13
N GLU A 159 -14.53 16.15 -4.19
CA GLU A 159 -15.44 17.27 -4.42
C GLU A 159 -16.44 17.42 -3.26
N VAL A 160 -17.09 16.32 -2.84
CA VAL A 160 -18.07 16.34 -1.74
C VAL A 160 -17.41 16.71 -0.40
N SER A 161 -16.24 16.14 -0.12
CA SER A 161 -15.48 16.45 1.11
C SER A 161 -14.97 17.88 1.12
N GLY A 162 -14.49 18.38 -0.01
CA GLY A 162 -14.08 19.78 -0.16
C GLY A 162 -15.24 20.74 0.10
N ARG A 163 -16.39 20.48 -0.51
CA ARG A 163 -17.61 21.28 -0.31
C ARG A 163 -18.03 21.31 1.16
N LEU A 164 -17.99 20.16 1.83
CA LEU A 164 -18.32 20.07 3.25
C LEU A 164 -17.37 20.93 4.10
N THR A 165 -16.08 20.89 3.80
CA THR A 165 -15.06 21.68 4.48
C THR A 165 -15.29 23.19 4.27
N GLU A 166 -15.60 23.61 3.04
CA GLU A 166 -15.94 25.00 2.73
C GLU A 166 -17.19 25.47 3.48
N THR A 167 -18.26 24.66 3.47
CA THR A 167 -19.51 24.97 4.16
C THR A 167 -19.29 25.15 5.65
N PHE A 168 -18.51 24.28 6.30
CA PHE A 168 -18.22 24.39 7.74
C PHE A 168 -17.27 25.54 8.07
N ALA A 169 -16.27 25.80 7.23
CA ALA A 169 -15.38 26.94 7.40
C ALA A 169 -16.14 28.26 7.26
N GLY A 170 -17.11 28.31 6.31
CA GLY A 170 -17.97 29.47 6.05
C GLY A 170 -19.32 29.46 6.79
N ILE A 171 -19.52 28.65 7.83
CA ILE A 171 -20.83 28.43 8.46
C ILE A 171 -21.51 29.72 8.94
N ARG A 172 -20.73 30.71 9.37
CA ARG A 172 -21.25 32.01 9.76
C ARG A 172 -21.90 32.75 8.59
N VAL A 173 -21.33 32.62 7.39
CA VAL A 173 -21.90 33.22 6.17
C VAL A 173 -23.17 32.49 5.77
N VAL A 174 -23.12 31.14 5.77
CA VAL A 174 -24.32 30.31 5.49
C VAL A 174 -25.47 30.67 6.41
N LYS A 175 -25.20 30.80 7.73
CA LYS A 175 -26.19 31.17 8.72
C LYS A 175 -26.69 32.62 8.55
N GLY A 176 -25.78 33.57 8.28
CA GLY A 176 -26.13 34.97 8.10
C GLY A 176 -27.03 35.26 6.90
N TYR A 177 -26.90 34.43 5.84
CA TYR A 177 -27.72 34.56 4.61
C TYR A 177 -28.84 33.52 4.51
N HIS A 178 -29.12 32.73 5.56
CA HIS A 178 -30.12 31.64 5.57
C HIS A 178 -29.92 30.65 4.39
N GLY A 179 -28.64 30.36 4.09
CA GLY A 179 -28.24 29.52 2.94
C GLY A 179 -28.30 28.01 3.20
N GLU A 180 -28.78 27.55 4.35
CA GLU A 180 -28.74 26.14 4.77
C GLU A 180 -29.37 25.21 3.76
N LYS A 181 -30.58 25.52 3.28
CA LYS A 181 -31.31 24.69 2.30
C LYS A 181 -30.55 24.56 0.99
N ARG A 182 -29.85 25.62 0.56
CA ARG A 182 -29.02 25.60 -0.65
C ARG A 182 -27.82 24.68 -0.48
N GLU A 183 -27.11 24.81 0.64
CA GLU A 183 -25.94 23.95 0.94
C GLU A 183 -26.35 22.49 1.12
N GLU A 184 -27.49 22.22 1.78
CA GLU A 184 -28.07 20.88 1.92
C GLU A 184 -28.36 20.27 0.55
N ALA A 185 -28.99 21.01 -0.36
CA ALA A 185 -29.31 20.52 -1.70
C ALA A 185 -28.02 20.22 -2.53
N VAL A 186 -27.01 21.08 -2.47
CA VAL A 186 -25.72 20.88 -3.14
C VAL A 186 -25.01 19.63 -2.61
N PHE A 187 -25.01 19.46 -1.28
CA PHE A 187 -24.41 18.28 -0.66
C PHE A 187 -25.16 17.01 -0.99
N ALA A 188 -26.49 17.02 -0.94
CA ALA A 188 -27.33 15.87 -1.31
C ALA A 188 -27.14 15.44 -2.76
N ASP A 189 -26.99 16.36 -3.72
CA ASP A 189 -26.65 16.06 -5.10
C ASP A 189 -25.28 15.36 -5.20
N GLY A 190 -24.27 15.90 -4.52
CA GLY A 190 -22.93 15.32 -4.46
C GLY A 190 -22.93 13.88 -3.91
N VAL A 191 -23.66 13.65 -2.82
CA VAL A 191 -23.83 12.31 -2.21
C VAL A 191 -24.57 11.37 -3.15
N THR A 192 -25.59 11.85 -3.88
CA THR A 192 -26.33 11.05 -4.85
C THR A 192 -25.45 10.62 -6.02
N ARG A 193 -24.61 11.52 -6.54
CA ARG A 193 -23.60 11.19 -7.57
C ARG A 193 -22.58 10.17 -7.05
N LEU A 194 -22.11 10.35 -5.80
CA LEU A 194 -21.21 9.41 -5.15
C LEU A 194 -21.85 8.02 -5.02
N LEU A 195 -23.10 7.95 -4.54
CA LEU A 195 -23.85 6.71 -4.43
C LEU A 195 -23.98 6.01 -5.79
N GLY A 196 -24.35 6.73 -6.84
CA GLY A 196 -24.46 6.19 -8.18
C GLY A 196 -23.14 5.57 -8.70
N ASN A 197 -22.01 6.21 -8.42
CA ASN A 197 -20.70 5.69 -8.78
C ASN A 197 -20.29 4.48 -7.90
N VAL A 198 -20.60 4.51 -6.60
CA VAL A 198 -20.37 3.37 -5.69
C VAL A 198 -21.14 2.15 -6.13
N LEU A 199 -22.43 2.30 -6.50
CA LEU A 199 -23.26 1.20 -7.01
C LEU A 199 -22.70 0.60 -8.31
N LYS A 200 -22.21 1.44 -9.24
CA LYS A 200 -21.49 0.96 -10.43
C LYS A 200 -20.23 0.17 -10.06
N SER A 201 -19.45 0.65 -9.07
CA SER A 201 -18.27 -0.05 -8.59
C SER A 201 -18.62 -1.42 -7.99
N ILE A 202 -19.67 -1.48 -7.17
CA ILE A 202 -20.15 -2.74 -6.57
C ILE A 202 -20.57 -3.73 -7.65
N THR A 203 -21.37 -3.29 -8.63
CA THR A 203 -21.81 -4.15 -9.74
C THR A 203 -20.62 -4.68 -10.54
N ALA A 204 -19.65 -3.83 -10.87
CA ALA A 204 -18.45 -4.23 -11.60
C ALA A 204 -17.58 -5.21 -10.79
N MET A 205 -17.40 -5.00 -9.47
CA MET A 205 -16.68 -5.94 -8.60
C MET A 205 -17.41 -7.27 -8.45
N SER A 206 -18.72 -7.23 -8.31
CA SER A 206 -19.55 -8.44 -8.21
C SER A 206 -19.52 -9.26 -9.50
N SER A 207 -19.59 -8.62 -10.66
CA SER A 207 -19.50 -9.32 -11.95
C SER A 207 -18.11 -9.95 -12.15
N LEU A 208 -17.03 -9.28 -11.72
CA LEU A 208 -15.69 -9.86 -11.71
C LEU A 208 -15.61 -11.05 -10.74
N GLY A 209 -16.22 -10.95 -9.57
CA GLY A 209 -16.31 -12.05 -8.60
C GLY A 209 -17.01 -13.29 -9.17
N VAL A 210 -18.16 -13.08 -9.82
CA VAL A 210 -18.90 -14.16 -10.50
C VAL A 210 -18.06 -14.78 -11.62
N ALA A 211 -17.45 -13.98 -12.48
CA ALA A 211 -16.57 -14.49 -13.55
C ALA A 211 -15.39 -15.29 -12.98
N SER A 212 -14.76 -14.82 -11.90
CA SER A 212 -13.68 -15.54 -11.21
C SER A 212 -14.17 -16.88 -10.64
N THR A 213 -15.35 -16.91 -10.02
CA THR A 213 -15.93 -18.14 -9.47
C THR A 213 -16.24 -19.15 -10.56
N LEU A 214 -16.79 -18.72 -11.69
CA LEU A 214 -17.08 -19.59 -12.82
C LEU A 214 -15.79 -20.15 -13.45
N LEU A 215 -14.75 -19.32 -13.58
CA LEU A 215 -13.45 -19.79 -14.08
C LEU A 215 -12.81 -20.81 -13.14
N LEU A 216 -12.77 -20.54 -11.84
CA LEU A 216 -12.23 -21.48 -10.85
C LEU A 216 -13.05 -22.76 -10.79
N GLY A 217 -14.39 -22.66 -10.87
CA GLY A 217 -15.26 -23.83 -11.01
C GLY A 217 -14.97 -24.64 -12.26
N GLY A 218 -14.79 -23.98 -13.40
CA GLY A 218 -14.39 -24.62 -14.66
C GLY A 218 -13.05 -25.34 -14.55
N VAL A 219 -12.06 -24.73 -13.89
CA VAL A 219 -10.78 -25.40 -13.57
C VAL A 219 -11.01 -26.67 -12.76
N GLY A 220 -11.87 -26.61 -11.71
CA GLY A 220 -12.23 -27.77 -10.89
C GLY A 220 -12.86 -28.90 -11.72
N VAL A 221 -13.77 -28.58 -12.62
CA VAL A 221 -14.40 -29.54 -13.54
C VAL A 221 -13.36 -30.20 -14.45
N VAL A 222 -12.44 -29.41 -15.05
CA VAL A 222 -11.39 -29.94 -15.92
C VAL A 222 -10.43 -30.85 -15.14
N VAL A 223 -10.03 -30.45 -13.93
CA VAL A 223 -9.17 -31.28 -13.06
C VAL A 223 -9.85 -32.59 -12.71
N MET A 224 -11.13 -32.55 -12.33
CA MET A 224 -11.88 -33.78 -12.05
C MET A 224 -12.03 -34.65 -13.28
N TRP A 225 -12.38 -34.11 -14.44
CA TRP A 225 -12.61 -34.88 -15.64
C TRP A 225 -11.32 -35.50 -16.19
N VAL A 226 -10.28 -34.71 -16.41
CA VAL A 226 -8.99 -35.20 -16.95
C VAL A 226 -8.27 -36.06 -15.90
N GLY A 227 -8.28 -35.66 -14.63
CA GLY A 227 -7.67 -36.40 -13.54
C GLY A 227 -8.29 -37.79 -13.36
N THR A 228 -9.62 -37.87 -13.37
CA THR A 228 -10.33 -39.17 -13.29
C THR A 228 -9.98 -40.08 -14.49
N ARG A 229 -9.93 -39.53 -15.71
CA ARG A 229 -9.48 -40.31 -16.88
C ARG A 229 -8.06 -40.82 -16.70
N GLN A 230 -7.14 -40.03 -16.18
CA GLN A 230 -5.76 -40.43 -15.91
C GLN A 230 -5.68 -41.51 -14.81
N ILE A 231 -6.53 -41.45 -13.79
CA ILE A 231 -6.62 -42.48 -12.75
C ILE A 231 -7.11 -43.79 -13.36
N LEU A 232 -8.18 -43.76 -14.15
CA LEU A 232 -8.68 -44.96 -14.85
C LEU A 232 -7.68 -45.55 -15.83
N ALA A 233 -6.83 -44.74 -16.44
CA ALA A 233 -5.75 -45.14 -17.28
C ALA A 233 -4.48 -45.61 -16.53
N GLY A 234 -4.46 -45.54 -15.18
CA GLY A 234 -3.33 -45.94 -14.33
C GLY A 234 -2.13 -44.97 -14.35
N SER A 235 -2.25 -43.83 -15.02
CA SER A 235 -1.16 -42.82 -15.10
C SER A 235 -1.12 -41.85 -13.95
N LEU A 236 -2.18 -41.72 -13.13
CA LEU A 236 -2.27 -40.90 -11.94
C LEU A 236 -2.93 -41.69 -10.78
N THR A 237 -2.51 -41.45 -9.56
CA THR A 237 -3.13 -42.04 -8.37
C THR A 237 -4.20 -41.12 -7.81
N VAL A 238 -5.09 -41.63 -6.96
CA VAL A 238 -6.09 -40.83 -6.23
C VAL A 238 -5.41 -39.81 -5.32
N GLY A 239 -4.38 -40.22 -4.59
CA GLY A 239 -3.58 -39.34 -3.76
C GLY A 239 -2.83 -38.29 -4.58
N GLY A 240 -2.38 -38.66 -5.77
CA GLY A 240 -1.78 -37.73 -6.75
C GLY A 240 -2.76 -36.64 -7.21
N LEU A 241 -4.00 -37.00 -7.55
CA LEU A 241 -5.03 -36.02 -7.93
C LEU A 241 -5.39 -35.08 -6.77
N PHE A 242 -5.52 -35.61 -5.56
CA PHE A 242 -5.79 -34.78 -4.38
C PHE A 242 -4.65 -33.80 -4.10
N THR A 243 -3.41 -34.29 -4.11
CA THR A 243 -2.21 -33.43 -3.96
C THR A 243 -2.14 -32.37 -5.04
N TYR A 244 -2.46 -32.74 -6.29
CA TYR A 244 -2.53 -31.82 -7.43
C TYR A 244 -3.53 -30.68 -7.15
N THR A 245 -4.72 -30.99 -6.65
CA THR A 245 -5.77 -30.02 -6.33
C THR A 245 -5.34 -29.05 -5.22
N VAL A 246 -4.64 -29.55 -4.20
CA VAL A 246 -4.10 -28.69 -3.15
C VAL A 246 -3.00 -27.77 -3.68
N LEU A 247 -2.10 -28.30 -4.51
CA LEU A 247 -1.00 -27.51 -5.10
C LEU A 247 -1.49 -26.43 -6.07
N LEU A 248 -2.64 -26.65 -6.72
CA LEU A 248 -3.26 -25.64 -7.58
C LEU A 248 -3.56 -24.34 -6.81
N GLY A 249 -3.97 -24.43 -5.54
CA GLY A 249 -4.17 -23.26 -4.69
C GLY A 249 -2.90 -22.41 -4.53
N PHE A 250 -1.74 -23.04 -4.41
CA PHE A 250 -0.44 -22.33 -4.31
C PHE A 250 0.00 -21.71 -5.64
N LEU A 251 -0.51 -22.17 -6.77
CA LEU A 251 -0.24 -21.57 -8.07
C LEU A 251 -1.10 -20.32 -8.32
N VAL A 252 -2.33 -20.31 -7.82
CA VAL A 252 -3.28 -19.22 -8.02
C VAL A 252 -3.00 -18.03 -7.06
N ALA A 253 -2.58 -18.30 -5.83
CA ALA A 253 -2.38 -17.28 -4.80
C ALA A 253 -1.48 -16.09 -5.23
N PRO A 254 -0.30 -16.29 -5.86
CA PRO A 254 0.56 -15.19 -6.30
C PRO A 254 -0.08 -14.25 -7.32
N VAL A 255 -1.02 -14.74 -8.14
CA VAL A 255 -1.72 -13.90 -9.13
C VAL A 255 -2.53 -12.81 -8.44
N PHE A 256 -3.25 -13.16 -7.36
CA PHE A 256 -3.98 -12.17 -6.56
C PHE A 256 -3.05 -11.26 -5.77
N GLN A 257 -1.91 -11.78 -5.29
CA GLN A 257 -0.91 -10.98 -4.56
C GLN A 257 -0.30 -9.88 -5.45
N ILE A 258 0.02 -10.16 -6.71
CA ILE A 258 0.56 -9.18 -7.66
C ILE A 258 -0.36 -7.96 -7.77
N VAL A 259 -1.67 -8.18 -7.82
CA VAL A 259 -2.66 -7.10 -7.91
C VAL A 259 -2.66 -6.23 -6.66
N GLY A 260 -2.65 -6.86 -5.47
CA GLY A 260 -2.62 -6.14 -4.19
C GLY A 260 -1.33 -5.32 -4.01
N ILE A 261 -0.19 -5.93 -4.34
CA ILE A 261 1.13 -5.30 -4.22
C ILE A 261 1.31 -4.15 -5.22
N GLY A 262 0.74 -4.26 -6.43
CA GLY A 262 0.84 -3.19 -7.43
C GLY A 262 0.31 -1.83 -6.93
N THR A 263 -0.78 -1.83 -6.16
CA THR A 263 -1.32 -0.61 -5.54
C THR A 263 -0.39 -0.09 -4.44
N GLN A 264 0.05 -0.98 -3.54
CA GLN A 264 0.97 -0.63 -2.46
C GLN A 264 2.31 -0.10 -2.97
N LEU A 265 2.83 -0.68 -4.06
CA LEU A 265 4.07 -0.22 -4.70
C LEU A 265 3.93 1.20 -5.25
N THR A 266 2.80 1.51 -5.91
CA THR A 266 2.54 2.85 -6.43
C THR A 266 2.47 3.89 -5.31
N GLU A 267 1.79 3.59 -4.22
CA GLU A 267 1.69 4.46 -3.03
C GLU A 267 3.05 4.65 -2.37
N ALA A 268 3.81 3.56 -2.20
CA ALA A 268 5.13 3.60 -1.60
C ALA A 268 6.14 4.40 -2.43
N LEU A 269 6.14 4.24 -3.76
CA LEU A 269 7.01 5.00 -4.66
C LEU A 269 6.66 6.48 -4.65
N ALA A 270 5.38 6.83 -4.69
CA ALA A 270 4.94 8.22 -4.59
C ALA A 270 5.32 8.85 -3.24
N GLY A 271 5.17 8.12 -2.13
CA GLY A 271 5.59 8.56 -0.79
C GLY A 271 7.11 8.75 -0.70
N LEU A 272 7.88 7.81 -1.27
CA LEU A 272 9.34 7.90 -1.32
C LEU A 272 9.83 9.10 -2.13
N GLU A 273 9.21 9.37 -3.28
CA GLU A 273 9.54 10.52 -4.14
C GLU A 273 9.29 11.84 -3.39
N ARG A 274 8.12 12.00 -2.74
CA ARG A 274 7.82 13.18 -1.92
C ARG A 274 8.74 13.33 -0.71
N THR A 275 9.11 12.22 -0.06
CA THR A 275 10.09 12.23 1.03
C THR A 275 11.48 12.65 0.54
N LYS A 276 11.90 12.13 -0.62
CA LYS A 276 13.17 12.51 -1.26
C LYS A 276 13.19 13.99 -1.66
N GLU A 277 12.08 14.52 -2.20
CA GLU A 277 11.92 15.93 -2.51
C GLU A 277 12.23 16.82 -1.29
N ILE A 278 11.61 16.50 -0.14
CA ILE A 278 11.87 17.23 1.11
C ILE A 278 13.35 17.12 1.54
N LEU A 279 13.91 15.93 1.53
CA LEU A 279 15.30 15.70 1.94
C LEU A 279 16.32 16.31 0.97
N SER A 280 15.93 16.67 -0.24
CA SER A 280 16.79 17.35 -1.22
C SER A 280 16.80 18.88 -1.07
N GLU A 281 15.87 19.44 -0.29
CA GLU A 281 15.88 20.88 0.03
C GLU A 281 17.11 21.21 0.89
N THR A 282 17.72 22.37 0.67
CA THR A 282 18.93 22.77 1.39
C THR A 282 18.56 23.30 2.78
N PRO A 283 19.08 22.70 3.86
CA PRO A 283 18.89 23.24 5.20
C PRO A 283 19.53 24.62 5.36
N GLU A 284 18.92 25.45 6.21
CA GLU A 284 19.34 26.83 6.42
C GLU A 284 20.77 26.94 7.02
N ASP A 285 21.16 25.98 7.85
CA ASP A 285 22.43 25.96 8.56
C ASP A 285 23.64 25.47 7.70
N VAL A 286 23.38 24.89 6.52
CA VAL A 286 24.41 24.51 5.53
C VAL A 286 24.53 25.53 4.37
N ASP A 287 23.87 26.69 4.46
CA ASP A 287 24.00 27.74 3.45
C ASP A 287 25.45 28.24 3.39
N PRO A 288 26.13 28.17 2.21
CA PRO A 288 27.52 28.62 2.06
C PRO A 288 27.74 30.09 2.42
N ARG A 289 26.69 30.89 2.47
CA ARG A 289 26.75 32.30 2.88
C ARG A 289 26.87 32.49 4.38
N ARG A 290 26.65 31.47 5.19
CA ARG A 290 26.81 31.47 6.65
C ARG A 290 28.26 31.11 7.01
N VAL A 291 29.14 32.07 6.89
CA VAL A 291 30.60 31.89 7.07
C VAL A 291 31.15 32.54 8.35
N VAL A 292 30.30 33.21 9.13
CA VAL A 292 30.73 33.96 10.32
C VAL A 292 30.21 33.26 11.58
N ASP A 293 31.16 32.85 12.45
CA ASP A 293 30.83 32.45 13.81
C ASP A 293 30.49 33.68 14.65
N LEU A 294 29.30 33.71 15.23
CA LEU A 294 28.90 34.84 16.10
C LEU A 294 29.64 34.75 17.43
N PRO A 295 30.29 35.88 17.87
CA PRO A 295 30.81 35.98 19.22
C PRO A 295 29.68 35.93 20.25
N PRO A 296 29.97 35.82 21.56
CA PRO A 296 28.93 35.86 22.59
C PRO A 296 28.00 37.06 22.40
N VAL A 297 26.72 36.80 22.13
CA VAL A 297 25.73 37.81 21.77
C VAL A 297 25.35 38.63 23.01
N ARG A 298 25.47 39.95 22.92
CA ARG A 298 25.12 40.90 24.02
C ARG A 298 23.58 41.17 24.05
N GLY A 299 22.87 40.78 22.99
CA GLY A 299 21.41 40.92 22.91
C GLY A 299 20.90 42.26 22.34
N GLU A 300 21.80 43.10 21.79
CA GLU A 300 21.41 44.26 20.99
C GLU A 300 21.01 43.85 19.60
N VAL A 301 19.88 44.33 19.07
CA VAL A 301 19.41 44.12 17.72
C VAL A 301 19.14 45.44 17.01
N ALA A 302 19.83 45.72 15.91
CA ALA A 302 19.61 46.88 15.07
C ALA A 302 19.11 46.46 13.68
N PHE A 303 18.02 47.09 13.21
CA PHE A 303 17.56 47.06 11.85
C PHE A 303 17.93 48.37 11.17
N GLU A 304 18.59 48.32 10.03
CA GLU A 304 19.08 49.49 9.32
C GLU A 304 18.58 49.40 7.86
N GLU A 305 17.68 50.28 7.46
CA GLU A 305 17.13 50.34 6.10
C GLU A 305 16.67 48.97 5.53
N VAL A 306 16.10 48.13 6.38
CA VAL A 306 15.73 46.77 6.01
C VAL A 306 14.58 46.78 5.03
N ARG A 307 14.80 46.17 3.86
CA ARG A 307 13.80 45.94 2.81
C ARG A 307 13.53 44.47 2.67
N PHE A 308 12.27 44.10 2.46
CA PHE A 308 11.89 42.71 2.34
C PHE A 308 10.70 42.53 1.39
N ALA A 309 10.76 41.48 0.55
CA ALA A 309 9.64 41.01 -0.25
C ALA A 309 9.55 39.48 -0.17
N TYR A 310 8.35 38.92 -0.11
CA TYR A 310 8.13 37.48 -0.28
C TYR A 310 8.44 37.05 -1.73
N ALA A 311 8.74 35.78 -1.95
CA ALA A 311 9.12 35.23 -3.25
C ALA A 311 8.09 35.57 -4.34
N GLY A 312 8.54 36.29 -5.38
CA GLY A 312 7.70 36.75 -6.51
C GLY A 312 6.73 37.87 -6.19
N GLY A 313 6.83 38.49 -5.01
CA GLY A 313 5.88 39.45 -4.50
C GLY A 313 6.35 40.90 -4.48
N LYS A 314 5.41 41.76 -4.10
CA LYS A 314 5.62 43.17 -3.81
C LYS A 314 6.46 43.33 -2.55
N GLU A 315 7.36 44.33 -2.56
CA GLU A 315 8.10 44.71 -1.36
C GLU A 315 7.13 45.09 -0.22
N VAL A 316 7.31 44.48 0.94
CA VAL A 316 6.45 44.65 2.12
C VAL A 316 7.14 45.42 3.24
N LEU A 317 8.48 45.47 3.25
CA LEU A 317 9.25 46.36 4.11
C LEU A 317 10.06 47.29 3.23
N HIS A 318 9.93 48.60 3.45
CA HIS A 318 10.45 49.69 2.63
C HIS A 318 11.49 50.52 3.39
N GLY A 319 12.59 49.94 3.87
CA GLY A 319 13.62 50.66 4.60
C GLY A 319 13.26 50.88 6.07
N VAL A 320 12.94 49.78 6.75
CA VAL A 320 12.61 49.82 8.19
C VAL A 320 13.85 49.89 9.03
N SER A 321 13.97 50.87 9.89
CA SER A 321 15.08 51.07 10.82
C SER A 321 14.59 51.20 12.26
N PHE A 322 15.12 50.42 13.17
CA PHE A 322 14.93 50.52 14.62
C PHE A 322 16.05 49.80 15.37
N ARG A 323 16.16 50.10 16.68
CA ARG A 323 17.13 49.49 17.57
C ARG A 323 16.43 48.98 18.83
N ALA A 324 16.77 47.74 19.21
CA ALA A 324 16.35 47.15 20.46
C ALA A 324 17.54 46.95 21.38
N GLU A 325 17.51 47.54 22.57
CA GLU A 325 18.60 47.47 23.53
C GLU A 325 18.64 46.12 24.25
N PRO A 326 19.83 45.69 24.71
CA PRO A 326 19.98 44.47 25.48
C PRO A 326 19.07 44.39 26.68
N GLY A 327 18.41 43.25 26.90
CA GLY A 327 17.52 43.04 28.06
C GLY A 327 16.18 43.78 28.02
N THR A 328 15.87 44.46 26.91
CA THR A 328 14.56 45.13 26.72
C THR A 328 13.60 44.32 25.88
N VAL A 329 12.30 44.60 25.97
CA VAL A 329 11.25 44.09 25.11
C VAL A 329 10.77 45.21 24.20
N THR A 330 10.92 45.05 22.90
CA THR A 330 10.45 46.00 21.89
C THR A 330 9.24 45.41 21.16
N ALA A 331 8.08 46.12 21.21
CA ALA A 331 6.89 45.76 20.50
C ALA A 331 6.83 46.47 19.13
N LEU A 332 6.67 45.73 18.06
CA LEU A 332 6.38 46.26 16.73
C LEU A 332 4.85 46.22 16.55
N VAL A 333 4.22 47.39 16.42
CA VAL A 333 2.76 47.54 16.23
C VAL A 333 2.51 48.17 14.86
N GLY A 334 1.48 47.67 14.18
CA GLY A 334 1.06 48.16 12.87
C GLY A 334 -0.47 48.11 12.72
N PRO A 335 -1.02 48.76 11.70
CA PRO A 335 -2.44 48.75 11.41
C PRO A 335 -2.95 47.34 11.07
#